data_b12f8d0018bb8eb244d4e70d899003fb
#
_entry.id   b12f8d0018bb8eb244d4e70d899003fb
#
_cell.length_a   1.000
_cell.length_b   1.000
_cell.length_c   1.000
_cell.angle_alpha   90.00
_cell.angle_beta   90.00
_cell.angle_gamma   90.00
#
_symmetry.space_group_name_H-M   'P 1'
#
loop_
_entity.id
_entity.type
_entity.pdbx_description
1 polymer ?
#
loop_
_entity_poly.entity_id
_entity_poly.type
_entity_poly.pdbx_seq_one_letter_code
_entity_poly.pdbx_strand_id
1 'polypeptide(L)'
;MSNNRRPAYATIAIIAVVIIATAAVILWFKPSNDVNSASIKSSVSNNESSESVTTELAAGQVVKSTTPPSQSQFVTGLENLPRSLKGTQIDGEIIIDENKQLVVTEGLRRLFDYFLSALGEEEEAIIFARVESYIRHHTPEPAASQAVTIFNQYVAYLKALPEIEKRYGNLQLQATKSGELDLNAVGQQKQDIANLRQQYFDKPTITAFFGAEDDYDNYSIEMVRIDQNKQMSDAQKQAARQDYISRLPENATKSNIMQQANISELMTRTEQMKARGATPEELYNMRRELVGAPAAERLAQVDQEDANFDQRFTQYETQKNRLLSQGVDAAQAQIQINQLEQQLFNDTERKRLDGYGALQRQQAMNNP
;
A
#
# COMPACT_ATOMS: atom_id res chain seq x y z
N MET A 1 1.90 -7.59 38.53
CA MET A 1 1.64 -6.37 37.72
C MET A 1 2.53 -6.45 36.48
N SER A 2 2.01 -7.09 35.46
CA SER A 2 2.73 -7.29 34.19
C SER A 2 2.45 -6.11 33.26
N ASN A 3 3.49 -5.36 32.95
CA ASN A 3 3.45 -4.15 32.12
C ASN A 3 3.46 -4.57 30.63
N ASN A 4 2.27 -4.89 30.10
CA ASN A 4 2.08 -5.29 28.70
C ASN A 4 2.07 -4.02 27.84
N ARG A 5 3.26 -3.44 27.60
CA ARG A 5 3.44 -2.37 26.60
C ARG A 5 3.34 -3.00 25.21
N ARG A 6 2.14 -3.05 24.66
CA ARG A 6 1.97 -3.28 23.21
C ARG A 6 2.74 -2.17 22.48
N PRO A 7 3.57 -2.48 21.50
CA PRO A 7 4.32 -1.46 20.81
C PRO A 7 3.36 -0.56 20.02
N ALA A 8 3.49 0.75 20.21
CA ALA A 8 2.75 1.80 19.50
C ALA A 8 2.92 1.77 17.96
N TYR A 9 3.74 0.87 17.46
CA TYR A 9 4.07 0.73 16.04
C TYR A 9 2.94 0.21 15.17
N ALA A 10 1.97 -0.53 15.72
CA ALA A 10 0.85 -1.10 14.94
C ALA A 10 -0.15 -0.02 14.48
N THR A 11 -0.34 1.03 15.27
CA THR A 11 -1.31 2.10 14.98
C THR A 11 -0.74 3.12 13.98
N ILE A 12 0.57 3.34 13.99
CA ILE A 12 1.27 4.23 13.05
C ILE A 12 1.29 3.62 11.64
N ALA A 13 1.32 2.29 11.52
CA ALA A 13 1.34 1.60 10.23
C ALA A 13 0.06 1.79 9.39
N ILE A 14 -1.08 2.00 10.03
CA ILE A 14 -2.37 2.17 9.33
C ILE A 14 -2.46 3.55 8.62
N ILE A 15 -1.86 4.59 9.19
CA ILE A 15 -1.85 5.94 8.62
C ILE A 15 -0.82 6.06 7.48
N ALA A 16 0.22 5.22 7.49
CA ALA A 16 1.28 5.23 6.48
C ALA A 16 0.79 4.99 5.05
N VAL A 17 -0.35 4.30 4.86
CA VAL A 17 -0.83 3.91 3.54
C VAL A 17 -1.50 5.06 2.79
N VAL A 18 -2.16 5.98 3.48
CA VAL A 18 -3.00 7.01 2.85
C VAL A 18 -2.23 8.26 2.44
N ILE A 19 -1.24 8.68 3.23
CA ILE A 19 -0.39 9.82 2.87
C ILE A 19 0.65 9.43 1.80
N ILE A 20 0.97 8.13 1.63
CA ILE A 20 1.92 7.64 0.63
C ILE A 20 1.38 7.78 -0.81
N ALA A 21 0.08 7.64 -1.05
CA ALA A 21 -0.48 7.78 -2.40
C ALA A 21 -0.33 9.22 -2.93
N THR A 22 -0.52 10.23 -2.08
CA THR A 22 -0.26 11.63 -2.43
C THR A 22 1.24 11.97 -2.44
N ALA A 23 2.03 11.41 -1.51
CA ALA A 23 3.47 11.66 -1.41
C ALA A 23 4.28 11.08 -2.58
N ALA A 24 3.88 9.95 -3.16
CA ALA A 24 4.58 9.37 -4.30
C ALA A 24 4.48 10.24 -5.56
N VAL A 25 3.32 10.84 -5.81
CA VAL A 25 3.12 11.78 -6.94
C VAL A 25 3.86 13.09 -6.70
N ILE A 26 3.91 13.56 -5.45
CA ILE A 26 4.59 14.81 -5.07
C ILE A 26 6.12 14.71 -5.18
N LEU A 27 6.71 13.56 -4.86
CA LEU A 27 8.16 13.34 -5.03
C LEU A 27 8.59 13.43 -6.52
N TRP A 28 7.68 13.22 -7.46
CA TRP A 28 7.97 13.27 -8.88
C TRP A 28 7.96 14.69 -9.47
N PHE A 29 7.20 15.60 -8.86
CA PHE A 29 7.17 17.02 -9.28
C PHE A 29 8.20 17.91 -8.57
N LYS A 30 9.11 17.35 -7.73
CA LYS A 30 10.21 18.14 -7.17
C LYS A 30 11.18 18.55 -8.28
N PRO A 31 11.43 19.84 -8.50
CA PRO A 31 12.53 20.27 -9.35
C PRO A 31 13.83 19.75 -8.73
N SER A 32 14.62 19.05 -9.51
CA SER A 32 15.94 18.52 -9.12
C SER A 32 16.93 19.69 -8.98
N ASN A 33 16.90 20.32 -7.82
CA ASN A 33 17.96 21.20 -7.36
C ASN A 33 18.47 20.62 -6.05
N ASP A 34 19.37 19.65 -6.16
CA ASP A 34 20.49 19.41 -5.26
C ASP A 34 21.15 18.09 -5.63
N VAL A 35 22.09 18.20 -6.60
CA VAL A 35 23.13 17.19 -6.74
C VAL A 35 24.27 17.60 -5.82
N ASN A 36 24.36 17.01 -4.65
CA ASN A 36 25.61 16.94 -3.91
C ASN A 36 25.87 15.53 -3.38
N SER A 37 26.68 14.87 -4.14
CA SER A 37 27.73 13.91 -3.79
C SER A 37 27.63 13.14 -2.47
N ALA A 38 27.34 11.84 -2.58
CA ALA A 38 27.98 10.86 -1.73
C ALA A 38 28.56 9.76 -2.63
N SER A 39 29.87 9.84 -2.81
CA SER A 39 30.75 8.88 -3.49
C SER A 39 30.62 7.49 -2.86
N ILE A 40 30.23 6.48 -3.62
CA ILE A 40 30.61 5.10 -3.35
C ILE A 40 31.55 4.67 -4.48
N LYS A 41 32.84 4.55 -4.10
CA LYS A 41 33.87 3.96 -4.93
C LYS A 41 33.61 2.47 -5.11
N SER A 42 33.47 2.02 -6.32
CA SER A 42 33.80 0.66 -6.74
C SER A 42 34.67 0.74 -7.98
N SER A 43 35.89 0.36 -7.79
CA SER A 43 36.93 0.21 -8.79
C SER A 43 36.65 -1.03 -9.66
N VAL A 44 36.64 -0.88 -10.97
CA VAL A 44 37.28 -1.83 -11.90
C VAL A 44 37.76 -1.08 -13.14
N SER A 45 38.97 -1.43 -13.55
CA SER A 45 39.97 -0.87 -14.42
C SER A 45 39.75 -1.14 -15.91
N ASN A 46 40.37 -0.26 -16.72
CA ASN A 46 40.97 -0.43 -18.06
C ASN A 46 39.98 -0.34 -19.26
N ASN A 47 40.27 0.29 -20.36
CA ASN A 47 41.48 0.90 -20.97
C ASN A 47 41.04 1.64 -22.25
N GLU A 48 41.76 2.77 -22.60
CA GLU A 48 42.13 3.28 -23.92
C GLU A 48 41.02 3.55 -24.99
N SER A 49 40.93 4.62 -25.71
CA SER A 49 41.89 5.61 -26.25
C SER A 49 41.14 6.77 -26.91
N SER A 50 41.72 7.97 -26.77
CA SER A 50 41.87 9.10 -27.68
C SER A 50 40.85 9.35 -28.82
N GLU A 51 40.23 10.52 -28.86
CA GLU A 51 40.65 11.61 -29.74
C GLU A 51 39.83 12.89 -29.47
N SER A 52 40.57 13.97 -29.29
CA SER A 52 40.14 15.35 -29.19
C SER A 52 39.83 15.91 -30.57
N VAL A 53 38.66 16.57 -30.71
CA VAL A 53 38.49 17.65 -31.68
C VAL A 53 37.78 18.82 -31.02
N THR A 54 38.53 19.83 -30.72
CA THR A 54 38.08 21.21 -30.46
C THR A 54 37.55 21.82 -31.74
N THR A 55 36.35 22.41 -31.70
CA THR A 55 36.02 23.52 -32.59
C THR A 55 35.15 24.52 -31.84
N GLU A 56 35.64 25.69 -31.77
CA GLU A 56 35.16 26.93 -31.21
C GLU A 56 34.09 27.61 -32.08
N LEU A 57 33.26 28.47 -31.44
CA LEU A 57 32.54 29.64 -31.99
C LEU A 57 31.16 29.38 -32.63
N ALA A 58 30.08 30.03 -32.20
CA ALA A 58 29.87 31.48 -32.22
C ALA A 58 28.55 31.85 -31.53
N ALA A 59 28.54 33.00 -30.92
CA ALA A 59 27.39 33.66 -30.29
C ALA A 59 26.29 34.07 -31.29
N GLY A 60 25.03 33.99 -30.78
CA GLY A 60 23.97 34.91 -31.22
C GLY A 60 22.98 34.38 -32.24
N GLN A 61 21.81 33.93 -31.72
CA GLN A 61 20.52 34.41 -32.19
C GLN A 61 19.39 33.84 -31.33
N VAL A 62 18.70 34.72 -30.60
CA VAL A 62 17.40 34.41 -29.99
C VAL A 62 16.39 34.26 -31.12
N VAL A 63 16.12 33.05 -31.51
CA VAL A 63 14.99 32.74 -32.40
C VAL A 63 13.78 32.51 -31.49
N LYS A 64 12.88 33.48 -31.41
CA LYS A 64 11.51 33.27 -30.98
C LYS A 64 10.86 32.28 -31.95
N SER A 65 10.90 31.02 -31.67
CA SER A 65 10.06 30.01 -32.32
C SER A 65 8.63 30.17 -31.83
N THR A 66 7.84 30.91 -32.56
CA THR A 66 6.38 30.74 -32.56
C THR A 66 6.08 29.50 -33.40
N THR A 67 6.17 28.34 -32.78
CA THR A 67 5.68 27.10 -33.39
C THR A 67 4.17 27.06 -33.21
N PRO A 68 3.35 26.87 -34.27
CA PRO A 68 1.93 26.58 -34.14
C PRO A 68 1.76 25.24 -33.36
N PRO A 69 0.58 24.97 -32.74
CA PRO A 69 0.38 23.77 -32.00
C PRO A 69 0.72 22.57 -32.89
N SER A 70 1.78 21.86 -32.55
CA SER A 70 2.21 20.67 -33.26
C SER A 70 1.10 19.64 -33.19
N GLN A 71 0.74 19.04 -34.32
CA GLN A 71 -0.04 17.83 -34.38
C GLN A 71 0.53 16.87 -33.34
N SER A 72 -0.33 16.33 -32.45
CA SER A 72 0.09 15.35 -31.44
C SER A 72 0.94 14.28 -32.11
N GLN A 73 2.09 13.98 -31.54
CA GLN A 73 2.97 12.90 -32.04
C GLN A 73 2.36 11.52 -31.84
N PHE A 74 1.22 11.44 -31.16
CA PHE A 74 0.47 10.22 -30.88
C PHE A 74 -0.89 10.26 -31.57
N VAL A 75 -1.35 9.12 -32.07
CA VAL A 75 -2.68 8.94 -32.62
C VAL A 75 -3.65 8.43 -31.53
N THR A 76 -3.19 7.45 -30.75
CA THR A 76 -3.99 6.80 -29.69
C THR A 76 -3.51 7.11 -28.29
N GLY A 77 -2.30 7.66 -28.12
CA GLY A 77 -1.63 7.83 -26.84
C GLY A 77 -0.93 6.57 -26.33
N LEU A 78 -1.08 5.44 -27.00
CA LEU A 78 -0.53 4.13 -26.57
C LEU A 78 0.69 3.69 -27.37
N GLU A 79 1.13 4.46 -28.33
CA GLU A 79 2.30 4.18 -29.14
C GLU A 79 3.59 4.25 -28.33
N ASN A 80 4.44 3.25 -28.46
CA ASN A 80 5.76 3.21 -27.83
C ASN A 80 5.71 3.56 -26.33
N LEU A 81 4.83 2.90 -25.57
CA LEU A 81 4.70 3.10 -24.14
C LEU A 81 6.05 2.96 -23.41
N PRO A 82 6.32 3.79 -22.39
CA PRO A 82 7.49 3.68 -21.55
C PRO A 82 7.52 2.33 -20.84
N ARG A 83 8.70 1.95 -20.36
CA ARG A 83 8.94 0.61 -19.80
C ARG A 83 8.00 0.27 -18.66
N SER A 84 7.67 1.23 -17.79
CA SER A 84 6.76 1.06 -16.66
C SER A 84 5.34 0.72 -17.08
N LEU A 85 4.87 1.25 -18.21
CA LEU A 85 3.51 1.04 -18.72
C LEU A 85 3.43 -0.11 -19.74
N LYS A 86 4.56 -0.58 -20.25
CA LYS A 86 4.57 -1.60 -21.30
C LYS A 86 4.05 -2.94 -20.79
N GLY A 87 2.97 -3.43 -21.40
CA GLY A 87 2.35 -4.70 -21.04
C GLY A 87 1.42 -4.64 -19.84
N THR A 88 1.18 -3.44 -19.27
CA THR A 88 0.14 -3.22 -18.26
C THR A 88 -1.20 -2.94 -18.94
N GLN A 89 -2.28 -3.12 -18.20
CA GLN A 89 -3.61 -2.65 -18.58
C GLN A 89 -3.79 -1.22 -18.08
N ILE A 90 -4.50 -0.41 -18.85
CA ILE A 90 -4.86 0.94 -18.42
C ILE A 90 -5.75 0.84 -17.19
N ASP A 91 -5.38 1.56 -16.14
CA ASP A 91 -6.21 1.71 -14.95
C ASP A 91 -7.12 2.94 -15.14
N GLY A 92 -8.40 2.75 -14.80
CA GLY A 92 -9.41 3.78 -14.93
C GLY A 92 -10.18 3.76 -16.24
N GLU A 93 -11.11 4.69 -16.37
CA GLU A 93 -12.05 4.76 -17.50
C GLU A 93 -12.61 6.17 -17.70
N ILE A 94 -13.10 6.44 -18.91
CA ILE A 94 -13.86 7.66 -19.22
C ILE A 94 -15.31 7.27 -19.42
N ILE A 95 -16.19 7.80 -18.59
CA ILE A 95 -17.63 7.57 -18.68
C ILE A 95 -18.30 8.80 -19.30
N ILE A 96 -19.22 8.58 -20.22
CA ILE A 96 -20.05 9.62 -20.84
C ILE A 96 -21.54 9.32 -20.63
N ASP A 97 -22.32 10.36 -20.49
CA ASP A 97 -23.78 10.24 -20.43
C ASP A 97 -24.44 10.11 -21.84
N GLU A 98 -25.77 10.00 -21.86
CA GLU A 98 -26.56 9.89 -23.09
C GLU A 98 -26.44 11.13 -23.99
N ASN A 99 -26.07 12.30 -23.43
CA ASN A 99 -25.85 13.56 -24.13
C ASN A 99 -24.37 13.76 -24.55
N LYS A 100 -23.56 12.71 -24.43
CA LYS A 100 -22.11 12.73 -24.67
C LYS A 100 -21.35 13.70 -23.78
N GLN A 101 -21.91 14.04 -22.61
CA GLN A 101 -21.20 14.82 -21.59
C GLN A 101 -20.32 13.89 -20.74
N LEU A 102 -19.22 14.40 -20.26
CA LEU A 102 -18.33 13.68 -19.37
C LEU A 102 -19.00 13.44 -18.00
N VAL A 103 -19.01 12.21 -17.56
CA VAL A 103 -19.35 11.85 -16.18
C VAL A 103 -18.04 11.73 -15.40
N VAL A 104 -17.79 12.69 -14.52
CA VAL A 104 -16.56 12.71 -13.71
C VAL A 104 -16.65 11.63 -12.62
N THR A 105 -15.68 10.72 -12.62
CA THR A 105 -15.59 9.61 -11.67
C THR A 105 -14.16 9.46 -11.14
N GLU A 106 -13.99 8.68 -10.08
CA GLU A 106 -12.66 8.26 -9.62
C GLU A 106 -11.86 7.53 -10.72
N GLY A 107 -12.56 6.78 -11.60
CA GLY A 107 -11.95 6.11 -12.75
C GLY A 107 -11.25 7.08 -13.71
N LEU A 108 -11.79 8.29 -13.90
CA LEU A 108 -11.12 9.32 -14.69
C LEU A 108 -9.80 9.78 -14.05
N ARG A 109 -9.77 9.97 -12.73
CA ARG A 109 -8.54 10.31 -12.02
C ARG A 109 -7.51 9.18 -12.11
N ARG A 110 -7.92 7.92 -11.92
CA ARG A 110 -7.02 6.77 -12.07
C ARG A 110 -6.42 6.68 -13.48
N LEU A 111 -7.20 7.01 -14.49
CA LEU A 111 -6.69 7.10 -15.86
C LEU A 111 -5.56 8.15 -15.97
N PHE A 112 -5.74 9.32 -15.38
CA PHE A 112 -4.70 10.34 -15.36
C PHE A 112 -3.46 9.86 -14.61
N ASP A 113 -3.63 9.29 -13.43
CA ASP A 113 -2.56 8.75 -12.58
C ASP A 113 -1.79 7.62 -13.29
N TYR A 114 -2.49 6.76 -14.05
CA TYR A 114 -1.86 5.72 -14.85
C TYR A 114 -0.82 6.30 -15.82
N PHE A 115 -1.16 7.31 -16.61
CA PHE A 115 -0.22 7.93 -17.53
C PHE A 115 0.85 8.75 -16.80
N LEU A 116 0.47 9.49 -15.76
CA LEU A 116 1.40 10.28 -14.96
C LEU A 116 2.43 9.41 -14.22
N SER A 117 2.15 8.11 -14.01
CA SER A 117 3.12 7.17 -13.45
C SER A 117 4.38 6.98 -14.29
N ALA A 118 4.38 7.42 -15.55
CA ALA A 118 5.54 7.45 -16.43
C ALA A 118 6.47 8.66 -16.23
N LEU A 119 6.12 9.59 -15.34
CA LEU A 119 6.99 10.72 -15.00
C LEU A 119 8.36 10.22 -14.50
N GLY A 120 9.44 10.77 -15.08
CA GLY A 120 10.80 10.31 -14.84
C GLY A 120 11.33 9.31 -15.90
N GLU A 121 10.46 8.63 -16.65
CA GLU A 121 10.84 7.86 -17.85
C GLU A 121 10.60 8.65 -19.14
N GLU A 122 9.53 9.45 -19.18
CA GLU A 122 9.22 10.38 -20.27
C GLU A 122 9.16 11.81 -19.74
N GLU A 123 9.40 12.77 -20.62
CA GLU A 123 9.23 14.19 -20.31
C GLU A 123 7.75 14.52 -20.10
N GLU A 124 7.46 15.45 -19.19
CA GLU A 124 6.11 15.89 -18.85
C GLU A 124 5.25 16.23 -20.08
N ALA A 125 5.82 16.99 -21.02
CA ALA A 125 5.12 17.39 -22.25
C ALA A 125 4.72 16.18 -23.12
N ILE A 126 5.54 15.13 -23.15
CA ILE A 126 5.26 13.90 -23.88
C ILE A 126 4.11 13.15 -23.22
N ILE A 127 4.13 13.03 -21.90
CA ILE A 127 3.05 12.37 -21.13
C ILE A 127 1.73 13.13 -21.34
N PHE A 128 1.75 14.46 -21.31
CA PHE A 128 0.53 15.26 -21.50
C PHE A 128 -0.03 15.09 -22.91
N ALA A 129 0.83 15.11 -23.94
CA ALA A 129 0.41 14.84 -25.32
C ALA A 129 -0.19 13.43 -25.46
N ARG A 130 0.37 12.46 -24.75
CA ARG A 130 -0.12 11.08 -24.72
C ARG A 130 -1.52 10.99 -24.10
N VAL A 131 -1.72 11.63 -22.93
CA VAL A 131 -3.03 11.65 -22.24
C VAL A 131 -4.07 12.34 -23.12
N GLU A 132 -3.76 13.50 -23.70
CA GLU A 132 -4.68 14.22 -24.57
C GLU A 132 -5.05 13.39 -25.80
N SER A 133 -4.08 12.74 -26.45
CA SER A 133 -4.32 11.87 -27.59
C SER A 133 -5.19 10.67 -27.23
N TYR A 134 -4.93 10.03 -26.08
CA TYR A 134 -5.76 8.94 -25.58
C TYR A 134 -7.21 9.36 -25.37
N ILE A 135 -7.42 10.48 -24.66
CA ILE A 135 -8.76 11.02 -24.38
C ILE A 135 -9.48 11.30 -25.70
N ARG A 136 -8.85 12.04 -26.63
CA ARG A 136 -9.49 12.43 -27.90
C ARG A 136 -9.74 11.26 -28.83
N HIS A 137 -8.91 10.24 -28.78
CA HIS A 137 -9.10 9.02 -29.61
C HIS A 137 -10.27 8.16 -29.13
N HIS A 138 -10.45 8.07 -27.80
CA HIS A 138 -11.42 7.13 -27.21
C HIS A 138 -12.74 7.79 -26.77
N THR A 139 -12.83 9.12 -26.84
CA THR A 139 -13.97 9.86 -26.29
C THR A 139 -14.52 10.85 -27.31
N PRO A 140 -15.83 10.87 -27.57
CA PRO A 140 -16.44 11.86 -28.46
C PRO A 140 -16.49 13.25 -27.83
N GLU A 141 -16.59 14.28 -28.67
CA GLU A 141 -16.89 15.62 -28.17
C GLU A 141 -18.37 15.73 -27.73
N PRO A 142 -18.68 16.52 -26.68
CA PRO A 142 -17.81 17.45 -25.97
C PRO A 142 -17.03 16.81 -24.80
N ALA A 143 -17.29 15.55 -24.43
CA ALA A 143 -16.67 14.88 -23.27
C ALA A 143 -15.13 14.85 -23.37
N ALA A 144 -14.58 14.68 -24.59
CA ALA A 144 -13.12 14.72 -24.78
C ALA A 144 -12.52 16.04 -24.33
N SER A 145 -13.06 17.16 -24.76
CA SER A 145 -12.58 18.50 -24.37
C SER A 145 -12.79 18.77 -22.87
N GLN A 146 -13.86 18.26 -22.28
CA GLN A 146 -14.11 18.35 -20.84
C GLN A 146 -13.06 17.56 -20.06
N ALA A 147 -12.76 16.31 -20.46
CA ALA A 147 -11.76 15.47 -19.80
C ALA A 147 -10.35 16.07 -19.89
N VAL A 148 -9.96 16.62 -21.06
CA VAL A 148 -8.67 17.33 -21.22
C VAL A 148 -8.60 18.55 -20.31
N THR A 149 -9.70 19.30 -20.18
CA THR A 149 -9.74 20.45 -19.27
C THR A 149 -9.51 20.04 -17.83
N ILE A 150 -10.21 18.99 -17.37
CA ILE A 150 -10.05 18.45 -16.00
C ILE A 150 -8.65 17.87 -15.80
N PHE A 151 -8.07 17.20 -16.80
CA PHE A 151 -6.68 16.74 -16.74
C PHE A 151 -5.70 17.89 -16.48
N ASN A 152 -5.82 18.99 -17.22
CA ASN A 152 -4.95 20.16 -17.04
C ASN A 152 -5.13 20.79 -15.66
N GLN A 153 -6.35 20.85 -15.12
CA GLN A 153 -6.64 21.29 -13.77
C GLN A 153 -6.01 20.35 -12.73
N TYR A 154 -6.08 19.04 -12.96
CA TYR A 154 -5.50 18.03 -12.08
C TYR A 154 -3.96 18.14 -12.01
N VAL A 155 -3.30 18.31 -13.15
CA VAL A 155 -1.85 18.55 -13.20
C VAL A 155 -1.47 19.84 -12.47
N ALA A 156 -2.23 20.92 -12.66
CA ALA A 156 -1.97 22.20 -11.97
C ALA A 156 -2.15 22.06 -10.45
N TYR A 157 -3.16 21.33 -10.00
CA TYR A 157 -3.35 20.98 -8.59
C TYR A 157 -2.17 20.18 -8.04
N LEU A 158 -1.73 19.12 -8.73
CA LEU A 158 -0.59 18.30 -8.30
C LEU A 158 0.70 19.13 -8.17
N LYS A 159 0.93 20.08 -9.08
CA LYS A 159 2.07 21.00 -9.03
C LYS A 159 2.02 21.98 -7.85
N ALA A 160 0.85 22.26 -7.32
CA ALA A 160 0.67 23.17 -6.19
C ALA A 160 0.79 22.46 -4.81
N LEU A 161 0.57 21.13 -4.75
CA LEU A 161 0.63 20.35 -3.50
C LEU A 161 1.96 20.43 -2.74
N PRO A 162 3.15 20.44 -3.39
CA PRO A 162 4.43 20.47 -2.68
C PRO A 162 4.60 21.67 -1.74
N GLU A 163 3.96 22.80 -2.02
CA GLU A 163 4.03 23.96 -1.13
C GLU A 163 3.29 23.73 0.21
N ILE A 164 2.23 22.92 0.20
CA ILE A 164 1.54 22.51 1.44
C ILE A 164 2.44 21.53 2.20
N GLU A 165 3.00 20.52 1.53
CA GLU A 165 3.92 19.58 2.19
C GLU A 165 5.11 20.26 2.83
N LYS A 166 5.71 21.21 2.13
CA LYS A 166 6.85 21.99 2.64
C LYS A 166 6.49 22.73 3.94
N ARG A 167 5.25 23.20 4.07
CA ARG A 167 4.76 23.92 5.26
C ARG A 167 4.68 23.01 6.48
N TYR A 168 4.14 21.80 6.32
CA TYR A 168 3.91 20.88 7.45
C TYR A 168 5.05 19.87 7.65
N GLY A 169 5.87 19.62 6.62
CA GLY A 169 6.90 18.60 6.64
C GLY A 169 6.30 17.18 6.71
N ASN A 170 7.12 16.23 7.11
CA ASN A 170 6.68 14.83 7.24
C ASN A 170 6.13 14.58 8.65
N LEU A 171 4.82 14.72 8.82
CA LEU A 171 4.13 14.53 10.11
C LEU A 171 4.26 13.08 10.63
N GLN A 172 4.35 12.08 9.75
CA GLN A 172 4.55 10.69 10.15
C GLN A 172 5.94 10.45 10.71
N LEU A 173 6.98 11.01 10.09
CA LEU A 173 8.32 10.93 10.62
C LEU A 173 8.45 11.65 11.97
N GLN A 174 7.71 12.75 12.15
CA GLN A 174 7.63 13.44 13.44
C GLN A 174 6.93 12.55 14.48
N ALA A 175 5.80 11.92 14.13
CA ALA A 175 5.09 10.98 15.01
C ALA A 175 5.93 9.77 15.40
N THR A 176 6.74 9.23 14.47
CA THR A 176 7.67 8.13 14.77
C THR A 176 8.70 8.51 15.83
N LYS A 177 9.14 9.77 15.83
CA LYS A 177 10.12 10.28 16.80
C LYS A 177 9.50 10.65 18.15
N SER A 178 8.31 11.23 18.14
CA SER A 178 7.60 11.70 19.36
C SER A 178 6.78 10.59 20.03
N GLY A 179 6.39 9.55 19.29
CA GLY A 179 5.46 8.51 19.73
C GLY A 179 3.97 8.88 19.58
N GLU A 180 3.66 10.11 19.16
CA GLU A 180 2.28 10.59 18.97
C GLU A 180 2.18 11.43 17.69
N LEU A 181 1.04 11.29 16.97
CA LEU A 181 0.75 12.10 15.79
C LEU A 181 0.12 13.42 16.21
N ASP A 182 0.62 14.55 15.69
CA ASP A 182 0.00 15.86 15.89
C ASP A 182 -1.28 15.99 15.06
N LEU A 183 -2.41 15.67 15.69
CA LEU A 183 -3.74 15.71 15.06
C LEU A 183 -4.17 17.12 14.66
N ASN A 184 -3.65 18.16 15.33
CA ASN A 184 -3.95 19.54 14.95
C ASN A 184 -3.23 19.90 13.63
N ALA A 185 -1.95 19.56 13.52
CA ALA A 185 -1.20 19.78 12.28
C ALA A 185 -1.79 18.97 11.11
N VAL A 186 -2.20 17.73 11.34
CA VAL A 186 -2.91 16.91 10.33
C VAL A 186 -4.22 17.57 9.90
N GLY A 187 -5.02 18.05 10.85
CA GLY A 187 -6.28 18.73 10.55
C GLY A 187 -6.08 20.01 9.72
N GLN A 188 -5.07 20.81 10.05
CA GLN A 188 -4.72 22.01 9.29
C GLN A 188 -4.23 21.68 7.89
N GLN A 189 -3.37 20.68 7.74
CA GLN A 189 -2.91 20.21 6.42
C GLN A 189 -4.07 19.76 5.54
N LYS A 190 -5.00 18.95 6.09
CA LYS A 190 -6.21 18.54 5.36
C LYS A 190 -7.06 19.73 4.92
N GLN A 191 -7.23 20.72 5.79
CA GLN A 191 -7.99 21.94 5.45
C GLN A 191 -7.30 22.72 4.32
N ASP A 192 -5.98 22.85 4.36
CA ASP A 192 -5.23 23.54 3.30
C ASP A 192 -5.33 22.79 1.97
N ILE A 193 -5.26 21.44 1.98
CA ILE A 193 -5.48 20.60 0.79
C ILE A 193 -6.92 20.77 0.27
N ALA A 194 -7.92 20.77 1.13
CA ALA A 194 -9.31 20.98 0.74
C ALA A 194 -9.53 22.36 0.10
N ASN A 195 -8.92 23.40 0.68
CA ASN A 195 -8.95 24.75 0.12
C ASN A 195 -8.23 24.82 -1.25
N LEU A 196 -7.11 24.11 -1.40
CA LEU A 196 -6.40 24.05 -2.67
C LEU A 196 -7.25 23.35 -3.74
N ARG A 197 -7.88 22.20 -3.42
CA ARG A 197 -8.78 21.50 -4.35
C ARG A 197 -9.89 22.40 -4.88
N GLN A 198 -10.48 23.23 -4.02
CA GLN A 198 -11.55 24.19 -4.40
C GLN A 198 -11.07 25.28 -5.38
N GLN A 199 -9.77 25.53 -5.50
CA GLN A 199 -9.22 26.48 -6.48
C GLN A 199 -9.17 25.91 -7.89
N TYR A 200 -9.10 24.58 -8.01
CA TYR A 200 -8.93 23.90 -9.29
C TYR A 200 -10.18 23.16 -9.76
N PHE A 201 -11.04 22.73 -8.85
CA PHE A 201 -12.18 21.85 -9.17
C PHE A 201 -13.47 22.36 -8.56
N ASP A 202 -14.56 22.05 -9.20
CA ASP A 202 -15.89 22.18 -8.62
C ASP A 202 -16.17 21.07 -7.57
N LYS A 203 -17.20 21.28 -6.76
CA LYS A 203 -17.56 20.34 -5.70
C LYS A 203 -17.86 18.92 -6.20
N PRO A 204 -18.63 18.71 -7.32
CA PRO A 204 -18.84 17.38 -7.87
C PRO A 204 -17.54 16.67 -8.22
N THR A 205 -16.60 17.35 -8.90
CA THR A 205 -15.30 16.81 -9.27
C THR A 205 -14.46 16.46 -8.03
N ILE A 206 -14.44 17.32 -7.01
CA ILE A 206 -13.75 17.04 -5.73
C ILE A 206 -14.30 15.77 -5.11
N THR A 207 -15.63 15.62 -5.03
CA THR A 207 -16.27 14.45 -4.44
C THR A 207 -15.96 13.18 -5.25
N ALA A 208 -15.99 13.26 -6.58
CA ALA A 208 -15.72 12.13 -7.45
C ALA A 208 -14.24 11.67 -7.36
N PHE A 209 -13.30 12.61 -7.31
CA PHE A 209 -11.87 12.31 -7.31
C PHE A 209 -11.32 11.92 -5.95
N PHE A 210 -11.81 12.54 -4.88
CA PHE A 210 -11.16 12.46 -3.57
C PHE A 210 -12.10 12.00 -2.45
N GLY A 211 -13.40 11.85 -2.71
CA GLY A 211 -14.38 11.56 -1.65
C GLY A 211 -14.11 10.26 -0.91
N ALA A 212 -13.75 9.19 -1.63
CA ALA A 212 -13.43 7.91 -1.02
C ALA A 212 -12.15 7.97 -0.16
N GLU A 213 -11.13 8.70 -0.61
CA GLU A 213 -9.91 8.96 0.15
C GLU A 213 -10.19 9.80 1.39
N ASP A 214 -10.97 10.88 1.25
CA ASP A 214 -11.34 11.75 2.37
C ASP A 214 -12.12 10.99 3.45
N ASP A 215 -13.02 10.09 3.07
CA ASP A 215 -13.75 9.22 4.00
C ASP A 215 -12.80 8.29 4.77
N TYR A 216 -11.85 7.66 4.06
CA TYR A 216 -10.86 6.78 4.67
C TYR A 216 -9.87 7.55 5.57
N ASP A 217 -9.42 8.72 5.14
CA ASP A 217 -8.56 9.60 5.93
C ASP A 217 -9.24 10.05 7.22
N ASN A 218 -10.51 10.48 7.13
CA ASN A 218 -11.29 10.88 8.30
C ASN A 218 -11.43 9.71 9.29
N TYR A 219 -11.71 8.52 8.79
CA TYR A 219 -11.72 7.31 9.61
C TYR A 219 -10.35 7.06 10.27
N SER A 220 -9.26 7.12 9.52
CA SER A 220 -7.92 6.86 10.03
C SER A 220 -7.51 7.86 11.12
N ILE A 221 -7.79 9.15 10.91
CA ILE A 221 -7.53 10.21 11.88
C ILE A 221 -8.34 9.98 13.16
N GLU A 222 -9.61 9.58 13.04
CA GLU A 222 -10.44 9.29 14.21
C GLU A 222 -9.96 8.08 15.00
N MET A 223 -9.49 7.02 14.30
CA MET A 223 -8.87 5.86 14.96
C MET A 223 -7.65 6.27 15.78
N VAL A 224 -6.79 7.14 15.24
CA VAL A 224 -5.64 7.68 15.99
C VAL A 224 -6.07 8.53 17.15
N ARG A 225 -7.09 9.38 16.98
CA ARG A 225 -7.63 10.21 18.07
C ARG A 225 -8.13 9.36 19.23
N ILE A 226 -8.86 8.28 18.93
CA ILE A 226 -9.34 7.33 19.94
C ILE A 226 -8.15 6.65 20.62
N ASP A 227 -7.15 6.20 19.85
CA ASP A 227 -5.99 5.49 20.40
C ASP A 227 -5.12 6.38 21.29
N GLN A 228 -4.89 7.61 20.90
CA GLN A 228 -4.11 8.58 21.68
C GLN A 228 -4.84 9.10 22.92
N ASN A 229 -6.15 8.86 23.05
CA ASN A 229 -6.92 9.31 24.21
C ASN A 229 -6.57 8.46 25.45
N LYS A 230 -5.75 9.05 26.33
CA LYS A 230 -5.29 8.41 27.58
C LYS A 230 -6.37 8.32 28.66
N GLN A 231 -7.51 9.01 28.50
CA GLN A 231 -8.60 8.99 29.46
C GLN A 231 -9.59 7.86 29.19
N MET A 232 -9.56 7.24 28.02
CA MET A 232 -10.43 6.13 27.66
C MET A 232 -9.80 4.76 28.03
N SER A 233 -10.59 3.88 28.62
CA SER A 233 -10.23 2.47 28.77
C SER A 233 -10.27 1.76 27.41
N ASP A 234 -9.62 0.58 27.31
CA ASP A 234 -9.61 -0.21 26.06
C ASP A 234 -11.04 -0.55 25.60
N ALA A 235 -11.95 -0.89 26.53
CA ALA A 235 -13.36 -1.14 26.22
C ALA A 235 -14.07 0.10 25.67
N GLN A 236 -13.81 1.29 26.21
CA GLN A 236 -14.36 2.55 25.73
C GLN A 236 -13.80 2.89 24.34
N LYS A 237 -12.51 2.68 24.11
CA LYS A 237 -11.90 2.86 22.79
C LYS A 237 -12.52 1.94 21.74
N GLN A 238 -12.73 0.67 22.09
CA GLN A 238 -13.37 -0.29 21.19
C GLN A 238 -14.81 0.12 20.85
N ALA A 239 -15.61 0.52 21.85
CA ALA A 239 -16.96 1.02 21.64
C ALA A 239 -16.99 2.28 20.76
N ALA A 240 -16.07 3.22 20.98
CA ALA A 240 -15.96 4.43 20.18
C ALA A 240 -15.61 4.15 18.70
N ARG A 241 -14.70 3.19 18.42
CA ARG A 241 -14.38 2.75 17.06
C ARG A 241 -15.59 2.16 16.36
N GLN A 242 -16.30 1.25 17.03
CA GLN A 242 -17.50 0.61 16.46
C GLN A 242 -18.61 1.64 16.18
N ASP A 243 -18.84 2.56 17.10
CA ASP A 243 -19.81 3.65 16.94
C ASP A 243 -19.44 4.55 15.75
N TYR A 244 -18.17 4.92 15.59
CA TYR A 244 -17.72 5.71 14.44
C TYR A 244 -17.94 4.98 13.11
N ILE A 245 -17.53 3.71 13.02
CA ILE A 245 -17.71 2.89 11.81
C ILE A 245 -19.21 2.76 11.46
N SER A 246 -20.07 2.57 12.45
CA SER A 246 -21.51 2.44 12.22
C SER A 246 -22.14 3.67 11.56
N ARG A 247 -21.59 4.86 11.82
CA ARG A 247 -22.07 6.15 11.31
C ARG A 247 -21.46 6.57 9.97
N LEU A 248 -20.49 5.83 9.44
CA LEU A 248 -19.92 6.11 8.13
C LEU A 248 -21.00 6.02 7.04
N PRO A 249 -20.91 6.83 5.97
CA PRO A 249 -21.78 6.71 4.80
C PRO A 249 -21.76 5.30 4.20
N GLU A 250 -22.91 4.82 3.74
CA GLU A 250 -23.02 3.53 3.07
C GLU A 250 -22.39 3.59 1.66
N ASN A 251 -21.11 3.26 1.57
CA ASN A 251 -20.35 3.26 0.33
C ASN A 251 -19.27 2.15 0.35
N ALA A 252 -18.52 2.03 -0.74
CA ALA A 252 -17.45 1.05 -0.86
C ALA A 252 -16.36 1.23 0.22
N THR A 253 -16.05 2.48 0.61
CA THR A 253 -15.08 2.79 1.66
C THR A 253 -15.51 2.23 3.01
N LYS A 254 -16.79 2.41 3.42
CA LYS A 254 -17.33 1.80 4.65
C LYS A 254 -17.23 0.28 4.59
N SER A 255 -17.61 -0.32 3.47
CA SER A 255 -17.55 -1.77 3.29
C SER A 255 -16.11 -2.29 3.46
N ASN A 256 -15.13 -1.63 2.88
CA ASN A 256 -13.72 -1.97 3.02
C ASN A 256 -13.22 -1.80 4.46
N ILE A 257 -13.59 -0.71 5.13
CA ILE A 257 -13.25 -0.45 6.53
C ILE A 257 -13.85 -1.53 7.45
N MET A 258 -15.11 -1.88 7.25
CA MET A 258 -15.78 -2.93 8.02
C MET A 258 -15.10 -4.30 7.80
N GLN A 259 -14.78 -4.63 6.56
CA GLN A 259 -14.08 -5.87 6.24
C GLN A 259 -12.72 -5.94 6.93
N GLN A 260 -11.95 -4.86 6.91
CA GLN A 260 -10.64 -4.80 7.59
C GLN A 260 -10.78 -4.85 9.12
N ALA A 261 -11.78 -4.18 9.69
CA ALA A 261 -12.08 -4.24 11.12
C ALA A 261 -12.48 -5.66 11.54
N ASN A 262 -13.31 -6.35 10.75
CA ASN A 262 -13.71 -7.74 11.00
C ASN A 262 -12.50 -8.69 10.93
N ILE A 263 -11.56 -8.49 10.02
CA ILE A 263 -10.33 -9.30 9.94
C ILE A 263 -9.48 -9.09 11.21
N SER A 264 -9.31 -7.85 11.66
CA SER A 264 -8.55 -7.53 12.87
C SER A 264 -9.20 -8.16 14.13
N GLU A 265 -10.51 -8.05 14.23
CA GLU A 265 -11.31 -8.64 15.31
C GLU A 265 -11.23 -10.18 15.26
N LEU A 266 -11.32 -10.77 14.08
CA LEU A 266 -11.15 -12.21 13.85
C LEU A 266 -9.82 -12.73 14.40
N MET A 267 -8.72 -12.04 14.08
CA MET A 267 -7.38 -12.42 14.56
C MET A 267 -7.32 -12.35 16.09
N THR A 268 -7.74 -11.23 16.66
CA THR A 268 -7.70 -10.99 18.10
C THR A 268 -8.56 -12.00 18.86
N ARG A 269 -9.81 -12.21 18.43
CA ARG A 269 -10.73 -13.19 19.07
C ARG A 269 -10.25 -14.62 18.90
N THR A 270 -9.70 -14.97 17.73
CA THR A 270 -9.14 -16.31 17.51
C THR A 270 -8.03 -16.61 18.51
N GLU A 271 -7.07 -15.68 18.69
CA GLU A 271 -6.00 -15.83 19.69
C GLU A 271 -6.53 -15.96 21.12
N GLN A 272 -7.45 -15.07 21.51
CA GLN A 272 -8.06 -15.09 22.84
C GLN A 272 -8.83 -16.38 23.10
N MET A 273 -9.59 -16.86 22.11
CA MET A 273 -10.38 -18.07 22.22
C MET A 273 -9.49 -19.32 22.27
N LYS A 274 -8.46 -19.39 21.44
CA LYS A 274 -7.46 -20.47 21.50
C LYS A 274 -6.73 -20.49 22.85
N ALA A 275 -6.34 -19.33 23.38
CA ALA A 275 -5.67 -19.22 24.68
C ALA A 275 -6.54 -19.68 25.87
N ARG A 276 -7.85 -19.53 25.79
CA ARG A 276 -8.78 -20.05 26.83
C ARG A 276 -9.25 -21.50 26.58
N GLY A 277 -8.74 -22.16 25.53
CA GLY A 277 -9.10 -23.54 25.20
C GLY A 277 -10.50 -23.69 24.59
N ALA A 278 -10.94 -22.70 23.80
CA ALA A 278 -12.23 -22.77 23.10
C ALA A 278 -12.31 -23.99 22.17
N THR A 279 -13.49 -24.56 22.04
CA THR A 279 -13.74 -25.69 21.15
C THR A 279 -13.70 -25.28 19.68
N PRO A 280 -13.44 -26.23 18.75
CA PRO A 280 -13.51 -25.93 17.29
C PRO A 280 -14.86 -25.36 16.86
N GLU A 281 -15.97 -25.78 17.49
CA GLU A 281 -17.30 -25.26 17.19
C GLU A 281 -17.48 -23.82 17.63
N GLU A 282 -16.98 -23.44 18.81
CA GLU A 282 -17.00 -22.05 19.28
C GLU A 282 -16.18 -21.14 18.39
N LEU A 283 -14.99 -21.59 17.95
CA LEU A 283 -14.15 -20.87 16.99
C LEU A 283 -14.84 -20.70 15.63
N TYR A 284 -15.46 -21.77 15.12
CA TYR A 284 -16.22 -21.72 13.86
C TYR A 284 -17.37 -20.72 13.93
N ASN A 285 -18.16 -20.75 14.99
CA ASN A 285 -19.31 -19.86 15.16
C ASN A 285 -18.89 -18.38 15.22
N MET A 286 -17.88 -18.06 16.00
CA MET A 286 -17.32 -16.71 16.05
C MET A 286 -16.80 -16.23 14.68
N ARG A 287 -16.07 -17.10 13.98
CA ARG A 287 -15.54 -16.77 12.63
C ARG A 287 -16.65 -16.58 11.61
N ARG A 288 -17.70 -17.41 11.67
CA ARG A 288 -18.86 -17.29 10.78
C ARG A 288 -19.59 -15.96 10.95
N GLU A 289 -19.67 -15.43 12.17
CA GLU A 289 -20.25 -14.10 12.43
C GLU A 289 -19.42 -12.97 11.78
N LEU A 290 -18.10 -13.06 11.83
CA LEU A 290 -17.21 -11.99 11.38
C LEU A 290 -16.92 -12.01 9.88
N VAL A 291 -16.73 -13.21 9.29
CA VAL A 291 -16.24 -13.35 7.91
C VAL A 291 -17.09 -14.28 7.04
N GLY A 292 -18.23 -14.75 7.55
CA GLY A 292 -19.15 -15.62 6.82
C GLY A 292 -18.76 -17.10 6.80
N ALA A 293 -19.73 -17.96 6.46
CA ALA A 293 -19.56 -19.42 6.50
C ALA A 293 -18.40 -19.93 5.61
N PRO A 294 -18.25 -19.51 4.33
CA PRO A 294 -17.19 -20.06 3.47
C PRO A 294 -15.76 -19.78 3.99
N ALA A 295 -15.56 -18.63 4.63
CA ALA A 295 -14.26 -18.28 5.23
C ALA A 295 -14.05 -19.05 6.55
N ALA A 296 -15.09 -19.18 7.37
CA ALA A 296 -15.04 -19.94 8.62
C ALA A 296 -14.71 -21.42 8.39
N GLU A 297 -15.29 -22.03 7.34
CA GLU A 297 -15.00 -23.42 6.94
C GLU A 297 -13.53 -23.58 6.53
N ARG A 298 -12.99 -22.70 5.68
CA ARG A 298 -11.57 -22.74 5.31
C ARG A 298 -10.64 -22.59 6.50
N LEU A 299 -10.97 -21.70 7.45
CA LEU A 299 -10.19 -21.53 8.68
C LEU A 299 -10.26 -22.74 9.60
N ALA A 300 -11.43 -23.41 9.68
CA ALA A 300 -11.56 -24.65 10.45
C ALA A 300 -10.75 -25.79 9.82
N GLN A 301 -10.70 -25.87 8.49
CA GLN A 301 -9.85 -26.84 7.79
C GLN A 301 -8.36 -26.58 8.06
N VAL A 302 -7.90 -25.32 8.02
CA VAL A 302 -6.51 -24.94 8.36
C VAL A 302 -6.19 -25.33 9.80
N ASP A 303 -7.08 -25.06 10.77
CA ASP A 303 -6.87 -25.47 12.16
C ASP A 303 -6.72 -26.99 12.29
N GLN A 304 -7.49 -27.77 11.52
CA GLN A 304 -7.39 -29.23 11.52
C GLN A 304 -6.07 -29.70 10.87
N GLU A 305 -5.64 -29.09 9.79
CA GLU A 305 -4.35 -29.39 9.15
C GLU A 305 -3.18 -29.06 10.09
N ASP A 306 -3.22 -27.92 10.77
CA ASP A 306 -2.22 -27.52 11.75
C ASP A 306 -2.18 -28.51 12.93
N ALA A 307 -3.33 -28.88 13.48
CA ALA A 307 -3.39 -29.86 14.59
C ALA A 307 -2.84 -31.23 14.18
N ASN A 308 -3.12 -31.68 12.96
CA ASN A 308 -2.55 -32.91 12.41
C ASN A 308 -1.03 -32.81 12.22
N PHE A 309 -0.54 -31.66 11.78
CA PHE A 309 0.90 -31.42 11.67
C PHE A 309 1.57 -31.41 13.04
N ASP A 310 1.00 -30.73 14.03
CA ASP A 310 1.49 -30.69 15.41
C ASP A 310 1.59 -32.08 16.05
N GLN A 311 0.59 -32.92 15.82
CA GLN A 311 0.59 -34.28 16.30
C GLN A 311 1.73 -35.12 15.66
N ARG A 312 1.90 -35.02 14.35
CA ARG A 312 2.99 -35.70 13.62
C ARG A 312 4.37 -35.16 14.03
N PHE A 313 4.47 -33.85 14.26
CA PHE A 313 5.70 -33.22 14.72
C PHE A 313 6.08 -33.69 16.14
N THR A 314 5.13 -33.76 17.06
CA THR A 314 5.36 -34.30 18.40
C THR A 314 5.79 -35.77 18.37
N GLN A 315 5.19 -36.57 17.51
CA GLN A 315 5.61 -37.96 17.27
C GLN A 315 7.03 -38.03 16.72
N TYR A 316 7.36 -37.18 15.76
CA TYR A 316 8.70 -37.05 15.15
C TYR A 316 9.76 -36.70 16.19
N GLU A 317 9.57 -35.63 16.95
CA GLU A 317 10.53 -35.20 17.98
C GLU A 317 10.73 -36.28 19.05
N THR A 318 9.66 -36.95 19.46
CA THR A 318 9.73 -38.06 20.42
C THR A 318 10.60 -39.21 19.89
N GLN A 319 10.38 -39.65 18.65
CA GLN A 319 11.13 -40.74 18.04
C GLN A 319 12.58 -40.34 17.74
N LYS A 320 12.80 -39.13 17.24
CA LYS A 320 14.14 -38.57 17.00
C LYS A 320 14.98 -38.52 18.30
N ASN A 321 14.41 -38.00 19.38
CA ASN A 321 15.08 -37.94 20.66
C ASN A 321 15.40 -39.36 21.20
N ARG A 322 14.51 -40.33 20.99
CA ARG A 322 14.76 -41.73 21.32
C ARG A 322 15.92 -42.30 20.52
N LEU A 323 15.99 -42.08 19.20
CA LEU A 323 17.06 -42.56 18.35
C LEU A 323 18.41 -41.97 18.79
N LEU A 324 18.46 -40.67 19.08
CA LEU A 324 19.67 -39.99 19.53
C LEU A 324 20.15 -40.45 20.94
N SER A 325 19.24 -40.93 21.81
CA SER A 325 19.57 -41.37 23.16
C SER A 325 20.00 -42.84 23.21
N GLN A 326 19.80 -43.66 22.18
CA GLN A 326 20.10 -45.09 22.16
C GLN A 326 21.58 -45.44 21.97
N GLY A 327 22.47 -44.46 21.83
CA GLY A 327 23.91 -44.70 21.62
C GLY A 327 24.27 -45.34 20.25
N VAL A 328 23.35 -45.26 19.28
CA VAL A 328 23.56 -45.71 17.92
C VAL A 328 24.58 -44.77 17.24
N ASP A 329 25.39 -45.32 16.31
CA ASP A 329 26.28 -44.49 15.49
C ASP A 329 25.54 -43.30 14.85
N ALA A 330 26.16 -42.14 14.87
CA ALA A 330 25.52 -40.87 14.44
C ALA A 330 25.07 -40.92 12.98
N ALA A 331 25.81 -41.58 12.09
CA ALA A 331 25.45 -41.73 10.68
C ALA A 331 24.20 -42.63 10.52
N GLN A 332 24.12 -43.67 11.33
CA GLN A 332 22.97 -44.59 11.29
C GLN A 332 21.71 -43.96 11.91
N ALA A 333 21.88 -43.16 13.00
CA ALA A 333 20.81 -42.39 13.55
C ALA A 333 20.24 -41.36 12.54
N GLN A 334 21.11 -40.67 11.80
CA GLN A 334 20.70 -39.72 10.79
C GLN A 334 19.90 -40.35 9.63
N ILE A 335 20.31 -41.54 9.17
CA ILE A 335 19.56 -42.29 8.17
C ILE A 335 18.15 -42.61 8.64
N GLN A 336 18.00 -43.05 9.90
CA GLN A 336 16.70 -43.38 10.46
C GLN A 336 15.84 -42.10 10.67
N ILE A 337 16.43 -40.98 11.07
CA ILE A 337 15.75 -39.70 11.18
C ILE A 337 15.23 -39.26 9.80
N ASN A 338 16.05 -39.34 8.74
CA ASN A 338 15.62 -38.97 7.40
C ASN A 338 14.48 -39.87 6.88
N GLN A 339 14.50 -41.15 7.20
CA GLN A 339 13.39 -42.06 6.87
C GLN A 339 12.10 -41.69 7.62
N LEU A 340 12.20 -41.36 8.91
CA LEU A 340 11.10 -40.92 9.72
C LEU A 340 10.48 -39.63 9.17
N GLU A 341 11.29 -38.67 8.74
CA GLU A 341 10.84 -37.46 8.10
C GLU A 341 10.06 -37.72 6.80
N GLN A 342 10.57 -38.66 5.98
CA GLN A 342 9.88 -39.06 4.74
C GLN A 342 8.56 -39.78 4.99
N GLN A 343 8.45 -40.52 6.10
CA GLN A 343 7.22 -41.23 6.47
C GLN A 343 6.13 -40.29 7.03
N LEU A 344 6.53 -39.30 7.81
CA LEU A 344 5.59 -38.43 8.53
C LEU A 344 5.22 -37.17 7.78
N PHE A 345 6.08 -36.68 6.88
CA PHE A 345 5.93 -35.37 6.28
C PHE A 345 6.14 -35.39 4.76
N ASN A 346 5.37 -34.56 4.06
CA ASN A 346 5.59 -34.31 2.64
C ASN A 346 6.79 -33.39 2.40
N ASP A 347 7.19 -33.20 1.11
CA ASP A 347 8.37 -32.41 0.75
C ASP A 347 8.33 -30.97 1.20
N THR A 348 7.15 -30.36 1.24
CA THR A 348 6.95 -28.97 1.70
C THR A 348 7.07 -28.87 3.21
N GLU A 349 6.47 -29.82 3.91
CA GLU A 349 6.49 -29.87 5.39
C GLU A 349 7.91 -30.13 5.91
N ARG A 350 8.68 -31.01 5.26
CA ARG A 350 10.07 -31.28 5.67
C ARG A 350 10.96 -30.05 5.67
N LYS A 351 10.77 -29.13 4.74
CA LYS A 351 11.52 -27.87 4.68
C LYS A 351 11.27 -26.93 5.86
N ARG A 352 10.16 -27.16 6.59
CA ARG A 352 9.76 -26.30 7.73
C ARG A 352 10.13 -26.88 9.09
N LEU A 353 10.53 -28.17 9.17
CA LEU A 353 10.71 -28.87 10.44
C LEU A 353 11.70 -28.17 11.39
N ASP A 354 12.85 -27.76 10.91
CA ASP A 354 13.87 -27.08 11.72
C ASP A 354 13.39 -25.75 12.28
N GLY A 355 12.77 -24.93 11.42
CA GLY A 355 12.20 -23.64 11.82
C GLY A 355 11.05 -23.79 12.81
N TYR A 356 10.17 -24.78 12.58
CA TYR A 356 9.07 -25.09 13.47
C TYR A 356 9.56 -25.57 14.84
N GLY A 357 10.53 -26.47 14.87
CA GLY A 357 11.15 -26.94 16.10
C GLY A 357 11.85 -25.81 16.89
N ALA A 358 12.51 -24.88 16.20
CA ALA A 358 13.09 -23.71 16.84
C ALA A 358 12.03 -22.80 17.47
N LEU A 359 10.92 -22.58 16.78
CA LEU A 359 9.78 -21.79 17.28
C LEU A 359 9.15 -22.43 18.52
N GLN A 360 8.91 -23.75 18.50
CA GLN A 360 8.35 -24.49 19.64
C GLN A 360 9.25 -24.39 20.88
N ARG A 361 10.58 -24.51 20.72
CA ARG A 361 11.52 -24.34 21.82
C ARG A 361 11.51 -22.92 22.38
N GLN A 362 11.41 -21.93 21.52
CA GLN A 362 11.32 -20.52 21.96
C GLN A 362 10.02 -20.25 22.73
N GLN A 363 8.89 -20.80 22.28
CA GLN A 363 7.61 -20.69 22.97
C GLN A 363 7.63 -21.38 24.35
N ALA A 364 8.23 -22.55 24.44
CA ALA A 364 8.38 -23.27 25.71
C ALA A 364 9.28 -22.51 26.72
N MET A 365 10.30 -21.77 26.24
CA MET A 365 11.13 -20.94 27.11
C MET A 365 10.43 -19.67 27.60
N ASN A 366 9.49 -19.15 26.80
CA ASN A 366 8.75 -17.93 27.13
C ASN A 366 7.50 -18.21 28.00
N ASN A 367 7.10 -19.46 28.15
CA ASN A 367 5.91 -19.90 28.89
C ASN A 367 6.26 -21.12 29.79
N PRO A 368 7.07 -20.92 30.86
CA PRO A 368 7.54 -21.97 31.74
C PRO A 368 6.39 -22.57 32.62
#